data_0cf7bccc51fb3c98def47a626077a8a1
#
_entry.id   0cf7bccc51fb3c98def47a626077a8a1
#
_cell.length_a   1.000
_cell.length_b   1.000
_cell.length_c   1.000
_cell.angle_alpha   90.00
_cell.angle_beta   90.00
_cell.angle_gamma   90.00
#
_symmetry.space_group_name_H-M   'P 1'
#
loop_
_entity.id
_entity.type
_entity.pdbx_description
1 polymer ?
#
loop_
_entity_poly.entity_id
_entity_poly.type
_entity_poly.pdbx_seq_one_letter_code
_entity_poly.pdbx_strand_id
1 'polypeptide(L)'
;LGKAPFMPDEYFGREFNPLDIGLENCQTMIIFPAVSGFVGGDITAGMMETVNCNELTLYLDIGTNGEMALGKGDRYVCCATAAGPAFEGAQIELGMPASKGAVDKVWLEGRRIKYLVIGNDRPVGLCGSGLIDALAVLLKAGIIDENGTILSGQELPILFRSYVFEVEAEETAQSTESSLAVHIAPGVYITQEDIRKLQLAKGAIAAGIEVLFKEYGCMPCNIYVLTFAGGFGNYIDKASAAAIGLFPQELLDKAKEVGIAAGNGAVSAALSKEAWERA
;
A
#
# COMPACT_ATOMS: atom_id res chain seq x y z
N LEU A 1 8.13 -12.98 -18.87
CA LEU A 1 6.85 -12.33 -18.50
C LEU A 1 6.28 -11.34 -19.53
N GLY A 2 7.02 -10.92 -20.56
CA GLY A 2 6.55 -9.93 -21.54
C GLY A 2 5.49 -10.39 -22.53
N LYS A 3 5.10 -11.65 -22.54
CA LYS A 3 4.08 -12.23 -23.45
C LYS A 3 3.18 -13.19 -22.70
N ALA A 4 1.87 -13.19 -23.05
CA ALA A 4 0.96 -14.21 -22.54
C ALA A 4 1.47 -15.63 -22.89
N PRO A 5 1.30 -16.59 -21.99
CA PRO A 5 0.46 -16.62 -20.78
C PRO A 5 1.07 -16.00 -19.51
N PHE A 6 2.11 -15.19 -19.58
CA PHE A 6 2.78 -14.51 -18.43
C PHE A 6 3.26 -15.49 -17.34
N MET A 7 3.76 -16.63 -17.77
CA MET A 7 4.30 -17.64 -16.85
C MET A 7 5.77 -17.32 -16.54
N PRO A 8 6.24 -17.48 -15.31
CA PRO A 8 7.65 -17.40 -15.00
C PRO A 8 8.41 -18.56 -15.67
N ASP A 9 9.65 -18.30 -16.08
CA ASP A 9 10.52 -19.34 -16.62
C ASP A 9 10.94 -20.33 -15.51
N GLU A 10 10.95 -19.89 -14.26
CA GLU A 10 11.28 -20.67 -13.08
C GLU A 10 10.20 -20.51 -12.01
N TYR A 11 9.54 -21.62 -11.68
CA TYR A 11 8.60 -21.69 -10.56
C TYR A 11 9.29 -22.14 -9.27
N PHE A 12 10.31 -22.97 -9.40
CA PHE A 12 11.02 -23.52 -8.26
C PHE A 12 12.33 -22.77 -8.07
N GLY A 13 12.64 -22.44 -6.82
CA GLY A 13 13.90 -21.82 -6.50
C GLY A 13 15.09 -22.70 -6.89
N ARG A 14 16.15 -22.10 -7.43
CA ARG A 14 17.39 -22.81 -7.74
C ARG A 14 18.63 -21.92 -7.69
N GLU A 15 19.76 -22.59 -7.60
CA GLU A 15 21.07 -21.98 -7.77
C GLU A 15 21.46 -21.95 -9.25
N PHE A 16 22.07 -20.85 -9.67
CA PHE A 16 22.59 -20.62 -11.01
C PHE A 16 24.09 -20.31 -10.94
N ASN A 17 24.78 -20.64 -12.03
CA ASN A 17 26.14 -20.13 -12.24
C ASN A 17 26.01 -18.67 -12.72
N PRO A 18 26.56 -17.71 -11.96
CA PRO A 18 26.46 -16.28 -12.33
C PRO A 18 27.13 -15.95 -13.67
N LEU A 19 28.11 -16.71 -14.11
CA LEU A 19 28.77 -16.51 -15.40
C LEU A 19 27.82 -16.69 -16.60
N ASP A 20 26.78 -17.51 -16.44
CA ASP A 20 25.79 -17.76 -17.50
C ASP A 20 25.00 -16.49 -17.88
N ILE A 21 24.99 -15.49 -16.98
CA ILE A 21 24.35 -14.18 -17.19
C ILE A 21 25.34 -13.02 -17.14
N GLY A 22 26.66 -13.30 -17.24
CA GLY A 22 27.71 -12.28 -17.33
C GLY A 22 28.09 -11.62 -16.00
N LEU A 23 27.81 -12.24 -14.85
CA LEU A 23 28.22 -11.77 -13.53
C LEU A 23 29.54 -12.43 -13.12
N GLU A 24 30.69 -11.73 -13.33
CA GLU A 24 32.02 -12.29 -13.10
C GLU A 24 32.47 -12.29 -11.64
N ASN A 25 31.90 -11.43 -10.80
CA ASN A 25 32.33 -11.24 -9.40
C ASN A 25 31.39 -11.89 -8.37
N CYS A 26 30.61 -12.85 -8.77
CA CYS A 26 29.69 -13.59 -7.92
C CYS A 26 29.98 -15.08 -7.99
N GLN A 27 29.93 -15.81 -6.88
CA GLN A 27 30.18 -17.24 -6.84
C GLN A 27 28.95 -18.08 -7.12
N THR A 28 27.79 -17.63 -6.61
CA THR A 28 26.52 -18.33 -6.75
C THR A 28 25.40 -17.30 -6.83
N MET A 29 24.40 -17.56 -7.65
CA MET A 29 23.18 -16.78 -7.71
C MET A 29 22.00 -17.67 -7.32
N ILE A 30 21.16 -17.16 -6.44
CA ILE A 30 19.96 -17.85 -5.95
C ILE A 30 18.74 -17.11 -6.50
N ILE A 31 17.83 -17.85 -7.14
CA ILE A 31 16.52 -17.33 -7.57
C ILE A 31 15.46 -17.94 -6.66
N PHE A 32 14.70 -17.09 -5.99
CA PHE A 32 13.59 -17.52 -5.16
C PHE A 32 12.44 -18.11 -6.01
N PRO A 33 11.71 -19.09 -5.45
CA PRO A 33 10.55 -19.66 -6.12
C PRO A 33 9.48 -18.60 -6.35
N ALA A 34 8.83 -18.66 -7.51
CA ALA A 34 7.69 -17.82 -7.84
C ALA A 34 6.39 -18.63 -7.71
N VAL A 35 5.34 -18.02 -7.17
CA VAL A 35 4.02 -18.65 -7.06
C VAL A 35 3.27 -18.58 -8.39
N SER A 36 3.39 -17.44 -9.07
CA SER A 36 2.75 -17.21 -10.38
C SER A 36 3.47 -16.12 -11.16
N GLY A 37 2.98 -15.81 -12.36
CA GLY A 37 3.51 -14.71 -13.18
C GLY A 37 3.39 -13.33 -12.53
N PHE A 38 2.55 -13.18 -11.52
CA PHE A 38 2.28 -11.92 -10.80
C PHE A 38 2.55 -11.99 -9.31
N VAL A 39 3.02 -13.12 -8.79
CA VAL A 39 3.46 -13.30 -7.39
C VAL A 39 4.82 -13.97 -7.45
N GLY A 40 5.83 -13.17 -7.34
CA GLY A 40 7.23 -13.54 -7.59
C GLY A 40 7.99 -14.00 -6.37
N GLY A 41 9.30 -14.20 -6.57
CA GLY A 41 10.24 -14.61 -5.52
C GLY A 41 10.45 -13.56 -4.43
N ASP A 42 10.05 -12.34 -4.64
CA ASP A 42 10.01 -11.26 -3.63
C ASP A 42 9.03 -11.58 -2.51
N ILE A 43 7.84 -12.10 -2.85
CA ILE A 43 6.84 -12.49 -1.86
C ILE A 43 7.30 -13.70 -1.06
N THR A 44 7.84 -14.73 -1.73
CA THR A 44 8.35 -15.92 -1.04
C THR A 44 9.54 -15.57 -0.14
N ALA A 45 10.47 -14.73 -0.60
CA ALA A 45 11.56 -14.23 0.22
C ALA A 45 11.08 -13.44 1.44
N GLY A 46 10.12 -12.53 1.26
CA GLY A 46 9.56 -11.75 2.35
C GLY A 46 8.80 -12.61 3.37
N MET A 47 8.04 -13.58 2.90
CA MET A 47 7.31 -14.52 3.75
C MET A 47 8.26 -15.41 4.56
N MET A 48 9.31 -15.93 3.94
CA MET A 48 10.33 -16.75 4.61
C MET A 48 10.87 -16.07 5.87
N GLU A 49 11.12 -14.77 5.80
CA GLU A 49 11.70 -13.99 6.89
C GLU A 49 10.69 -13.60 7.96
N THR A 50 9.42 -13.38 7.59
CA THR A 50 8.46 -12.66 8.44
C THR A 50 7.27 -13.48 8.90
N VAL A 51 6.97 -14.61 8.24
CA VAL A 51 5.79 -15.44 8.52
C VAL A 51 6.15 -16.59 9.43
N ASN A 52 5.39 -16.72 10.53
CA ASN A 52 5.43 -17.91 11.36
C ASN A 52 4.46 -18.96 10.77
N CYS A 53 5.00 -20.05 10.24
CA CYS A 53 4.21 -21.09 9.60
C CYS A 53 3.17 -21.77 10.52
N ASN A 54 3.27 -21.60 11.85
CA ASN A 54 2.27 -22.12 12.79
C ASN A 54 1.07 -21.21 13.00
N GLU A 55 1.07 -20.01 12.43
CA GLU A 55 0.04 -18.98 12.65
C GLU A 55 -0.64 -18.63 11.33
N LEU A 56 -1.99 -18.55 11.33
CA LEU A 56 -2.71 -18.09 10.15
C LEU A 56 -2.40 -16.61 9.91
N THR A 57 -1.62 -16.36 8.86
CA THR A 57 -1.07 -15.04 8.53
C THR A 57 -1.67 -14.53 7.23
N LEU A 58 -2.09 -13.27 7.25
CA LEU A 58 -2.31 -12.48 6.04
C LEU A 58 -1.08 -11.59 5.82
N TYR A 59 -0.35 -11.84 4.75
CA TYR A 59 0.82 -11.08 4.33
C TYR A 59 0.43 -10.14 3.19
N LEU A 60 0.75 -8.85 3.32
CA LEU A 60 0.49 -7.83 2.32
C LEU A 60 1.82 -7.12 1.99
N ASP A 61 2.25 -7.19 0.75
CA ASP A 61 3.31 -6.34 0.21
C ASP A 61 2.66 -5.26 -0.66
N ILE A 62 2.74 -4.01 -0.22
CA ILE A 62 2.09 -2.89 -0.88
C ILE A 62 3.14 -2.00 -1.53
N GLY A 63 3.18 -2.04 -2.84
CA GLY A 63 3.91 -1.15 -3.73
C GLY A 63 2.98 -0.61 -4.81
N THR A 64 3.48 -0.47 -6.03
CA THR A 64 2.67 -0.14 -7.23
C THR A 64 1.61 -1.21 -7.50
N ASN A 65 1.94 -2.48 -7.19
CA ASN A 65 0.97 -3.56 -7.07
C ASN A 65 0.73 -3.87 -5.59
N GLY A 66 -0.33 -4.61 -5.31
CA GLY A 66 -0.56 -5.22 -4.01
C GLY A 66 -0.45 -6.73 -4.13
N GLU A 67 0.70 -7.28 -3.76
CA GLU A 67 0.89 -8.72 -3.68
C GLU A 67 0.52 -9.22 -2.29
N MET A 68 -0.21 -10.34 -2.24
CA MET A 68 -0.78 -10.83 -0.99
C MET A 68 -0.70 -12.34 -0.89
N ALA A 69 -0.52 -12.82 0.33
CA ALA A 69 -0.58 -14.23 0.67
C ALA A 69 -1.38 -14.44 1.96
N LEU A 70 -2.21 -15.48 1.98
CA LEU A 70 -2.97 -15.89 3.15
C LEU A 70 -2.76 -17.38 3.37
N GLY A 71 -2.29 -17.74 4.55
CA GLY A 71 -2.11 -19.16 4.82
C GLY A 71 -1.44 -19.49 6.15
N LYS A 72 -1.27 -20.80 6.33
CA LYS A 72 -0.64 -21.42 7.49
C LYS A 72 -0.07 -22.78 7.09
N GLY A 73 1.08 -23.13 7.67
CA GLY A 73 1.76 -24.42 7.41
C GLY A 73 2.24 -24.51 5.97
N ASP A 74 1.77 -25.53 5.28
CA ASP A 74 2.06 -25.87 3.90
C ASP A 74 0.98 -25.39 2.91
N ARG A 75 -0.06 -24.69 3.40
CA ARG A 75 -1.17 -24.20 2.58
C ARG A 75 -1.23 -22.69 2.58
N TYR A 76 -0.97 -22.09 1.42
CA TYR A 76 -1.17 -20.67 1.15
C TYR A 76 -1.99 -20.45 -0.11
N VAL A 77 -2.74 -19.37 -0.13
CA VAL A 77 -3.38 -18.79 -1.30
C VAL A 77 -2.78 -17.41 -1.52
N CYS A 78 -2.49 -17.07 -2.76
CA CYS A 78 -1.84 -15.81 -3.12
C CYS A 78 -2.62 -15.10 -4.22
N CYS A 79 -2.57 -13.78 -4.23
CA CYS A 79 -3.02 -12.97 -5.36
C CYS A 79 -2.16 -11.72 -5.50
N ALA A 80 -2.21 -11.14 -6.69
CA ALA A 80 -1.69 -9.82 -6.98
C ALA A 80 -2.83 -8.92 -7.48
N THR A 81 -2.83 -7.67 -7.05
CA THR A 81 -3.81 -6.67 -7.46
C THR A 81 -3.12 -5.47 -8.08
N ALA A 82 -3.69 -4.93 -9.15
CA ALA A 82 -3.21 -3.71 -9.79
C ALA A 82 -3.72 -2.48 -9.02
N ALA A 83 -3.13 -2.22 -7.86
CA ALA A 83 -3.47 -1.06 -7.04
C ALA A 83 -3.12 0.27 -7.74
N GLY A 84 -2.08 0.27 -8.57
CA GLY A 84 -1.54 1.46 -9.22
C GLY A 84 -0.70 2.31 -8.25
N PRO A 85 0.00 3.32 -8.78
CA PRO A 85 1.00 4.06 -8.01
C PRO A 85 0.42 5.22 -7.18
N ALA A 86 -0.90 5.28 -6.95
CA ALA A 86 -1.53 6.38 -6.22
C ALA A 86 -1.03 6.51 -4.78
N PHE A 87 -0.77 5.38 -4.11
CA PHE A 87 -0.19 5.38 -2.76
C PHE A 87 1.30 5.77 -2.74
N GLU A 88 1.98 5.78 -3.87
CA GLU A 88 3.33 6.32 -4.00
C GLU A 88 3.32 7.84 -4.29
N GLY A 89 2.13 8.45 -4.36
CA GLY A 89 1.92 9.85 -4.71
C GLY A 89 1.90 10.13 -6.22
N ALA A 90 2.11 9.13 -7.05
CA ALA A 90 2.02 9.30 -8.50
C ALA A 90 0.55 9.41 -8.95
N GLN A 91 0.29 10.21 -9.96
CA GLN A 91 -1.04 10.53 -10.46
C GLN A 91 -1.93 11.35 -9.49
N ILE A 92 -1.42 11.73 -8.33
CA ILE A 92 -2.05 12.64 -7.38
C ILE A 92 -1.52 14.04 -7.66
N GLU A 93 -2.39 15.06 -7.71
CA GLU A 93 -2.04 16.40 -8.16
C GLU A 93 -0.84 17.00 -7.40
N LEU A 94 -0.88 16.96 -6.08
CA LEU A 94 0.23 17.35 -5.21
C LEU A 94 0.87 16.14 -4.51
N GLY A 95 0.84 14.99 -5.17
CA GLY A 95 1.50 13.77 -4.69
C GLY A 95 3.00 13.81 -4.92
N MET A 96 3.77 13.26 -4.00
CA MET A 96 5.23 13.18 -4.11
C MET A 96 5.80 11.99 -3.33
N PRO A 97 7.02 11.55 -3.66
CA PRO A 97 7.73 10.57 -2.84
C PRO A 97 7.95 11.07 -1.40
N ALA A 98 8.15 10.15 -0.46
CA ALA A 98 8.49 10.47 0.93
C ALA A 98 9.89 11.11 1.02
N SER A 99 9.96 12.41 0.78
CA SER A 99 11.17 13.21 0.74
C SER A 99 10.96 14.55 1.45
N LYS A 100 12.01 15.33 1.60
CA LYS A 100 11.96 16.64 2.24
C LYS A 100 10.86 17.52 1.62
N GLY A 101 10.00 18.10 2.46
CA GLY A 101 8.85 18.90 2.05
C GLY A 101 7.53 18.11 1.89
N ALA A 102 7.58 16.77 1.91
CA ALA A 102 6.36 15.98 1.87
C ALA A 102 5.63 15.99 3.23
N VAL A 103 4.32 16.21 3.20
CA VAL A 103 3.44 15.94 4.33
C VAL A 103 3.32 14.43 4.48
N ASP A 104 3.80 13.87 5.58
CA ASP A 104 3.86 12.44 5.86
C ASP A 104 2.89 11.98 6.94
N LYS A 105 2.37 12.91 7.76
CA LYS A 105 1.34 12.65 8.76
C LYS A 105 0.28 13.72 8.77
N VAL A 106 -0.98 13.30 8.93
CA VAL A 106 -2.13 14.20 9.07
C VAL A 106 -3.03 13.67 10.17
N TRP A 107 -3.49 14.55 11.08
CA TRP A 107 -4.42 14.17 12.16
C TRP A 107 -5.36 15.32 12.53
N LEU A 108 -6.42 15.00 13.26
CA LEU A 108 -7.30 16.00 13.88
C LEU A 108 -6.84 16.31 15.30
N GLU A 109 -6.59 17.57 15.58
CA GLU A 109 -6.41 18.09 16.93
C GLU A 109 -7.57 19.00 17.28
N GLY A 110 -8.51 18.47 18.04
CA GLY A 110 -9.78 19.14 18.27
C GLY A 110 -10.57 19.33 16.97
N ARG A 111 -10.58 20.56 16.46
CA ARG A 111 -11.33 20.98 15.25
C ARG A 111 -10.40 21.46 14.13
N ARG A 112 -9.13 21.10 14.18
CA ARG A 112 -8.13 21.55 13.21
C ARG A 112 -7.41 20.35 12.60
N ILE A 113 -7.23 20.41 11.30
CA ILE A 113 -6.34 19.50 10.59
C ILE A 113 -4.92 19.93 10.93
N LYS A 114 -4.13 18.99 11.43
CA LYS A 114 -2.70 19.13 11.74
C LYS A 114 -1.91 18.21 10.85
N TYR A 115 -0.67 18.54 10.60
CA TYR A 115 0.22 17.79 9.73
C TYR A 115 1.67 17.86 10.22
N LEU A 116 2.46 16.89 9.79
CA LEU A 116 3.93 16.92 9.86
C LEU A 116 4.52 16.90 8.45
N VAL A 117 5.69 17.52 8.33
CA VAL A 117 6.42 17.60 7.05
C VAL A 117 7.81 17.00 7.25
N ILE A 118 8.20 16.10 6.35
CA ILE A 118 9.53 15.49 6.36
C ILE A 118 10.59 16.61 6.26
N GLY A 119 11.54 16.59 7.19
CA GLY A 119 12.62 17.56 7.26
C GLY A 119 12.25 18.90 7.93
N ASN A 120 11.04 19.02 8.53
CA ASN A 120 10.54 20.25 9.13
C ASN A 120 10.64 21.48 8.21
N ASP A 121 10.36 21.28 6.94
CA ASP A 121 10.43 22.30 5.89
C ASP A 121 9.02 22.79 5.51
N ARG A 122 8.96 23.68 4.53
CA ARG A 122 7.70 24.13 3.93
C ARG A 122 7.01 22.95 3.25
N PRO A 123 5.69 22.74 3.47
CA PRO A 123 4.95 21.71 2.76
C PRO A 123 4.92 21.98 1.25
N VAL A 124 5.15 20.95 0.45
CA VAL A 124 5.18 21.01 -1.02
C VAL A 124 4.15 20.06 -1.62
N GLY A 125 3.92 18.90 -0.98
CA GLY A 125 2.98 17.88 -1.43
C GLY A 125 2.72 16.85 -0.35
N LEU A 126 2.01 15.78 -0.68
CA LEU A 126 1.72 14.65 0.21
C LEU A 126 2.43 13.39 -0.29
N CYS A 127 3.07 12.66 0.61
CA CYS A 127 3.50 11.29 0.31
C CYS A 127 2.41 10.29 0.69
N GLY A 128 2.62 9.03 0.37
CA GLY A 128 1.61 7.98 0.52
C GLY A 128 1.03 7.84 1.92
N SER A 129 1.85 7.91 2.97
CA SER A 129 1.38 7.90 4.36
C SER A 129 0.49 9.11 4.67
N GLY A 130 0.93 10.31 4.27
CA GLY A 130 0.15 11.54 4.42
C GLY A 130 -1.17 11.51 3.65
N LEU A 131 -1.24 10.87 2.48
CA LEU A 131 -2.47 10.68 1.71
C LEU A 131 -3.48 9.79 2.43
N ILE A 132 -3.04 8.66 2.99
CA ILE A 132 -3.90 7.75 3.77
C ILE A 132 -4.42 8.46 5.03
N ASP A 133 -3.54 9.12 5.76
CA ASP A 133 -3.92 9.88 6.95
C ASP A 133 -4.91 10.99 6.63
N ALA A 134 -4.67 11.73 5.55
CA ALA A 134 -5.56 12.80 5.10
C ALA A 134 -6.95 12.25 4.79
N LEU A 135 -7.08 11.15 4.03
CA LEU A 135 -8.38 10.55 3.75
C LEU A 135 -9.11 10.11 5.02
N ALA A 136 -8.41 9.45 5.95
CA ALA A 136 -8.98 9.04 7.23
C ALA A 136 -9.47 10.24 8.06
N VAL A 137 -8.70 11.33 8.06
CA VAL A 137 -9.06 12.58 8.72
C VAL A 137 -10.27 13.25 8.07
N LEU A 138 -10.30 13.33 6.74
CA LEU A 138 -11.42 13.94 6.00
C LEU A 138 -12.72 13.16 6.21
N LEU A 139 -12.67 11.84 6.21
CA LEU A 139 -13.80 10.97 6.51
C LEU A 139 -14.28 11.15 7.95
N LYS A 140 -13.38 11.10 8.92
CA LYS A 140 -13.68 11.30 10.34
C LYS A 140 -14.24 12.68 10.66
N ALA A 141 -13.79 13.70 9.95
CA ALA A 141 -14.26 15.07 10.09
C ALA A 141 -15.62 15.33 9.41
N GLY A 142 -16.12 14.39 8.59
CA GLY A 142 -17.30 14.57 7.76
C GLY A 142 -17.09 15.62 6.67
N ILE A 143 -15.87 15.78 6.18
CA ILE A 143 -15.54 16.63 5.03
C ILE A 143 -15.80 15.85 3.73
N ILE A 144 -15.55 14.54 3.76
CA ILE A 144 -15.99 13.61 2.72
C ILE A 144 -17.02 12.64 3.30
N ASP A 145 -17.94 12.17 2.47
CA ASP A 145 -18.89 11.13 2.82
C ASP A 145 -18.26 9.72 2.70
N GLU A 146 -19.02 8.68 3.03
CA GLU A 146 -18.60 7.28 2.93
C GLU A 146 -18.30 6.85 1.48
N ASN A 147 -18.85 7.55 0.50
CA ASN A 147 -18.57 7.34 -0.93
C ASN A 147 -17.33 8.11 -1.40
N GLY A 148 -16.65 8.86 -0.51
CA GLY A 148 -15.50 9.69 -0.82
C GLY A 148 -15.85 10.96 -1.60
N THR A 149 -17.09 11.45 -1.51
CA THR A 149 -17.48 12.70 -2.12
C THR A 149 -17.19 13.87 -1.17
N ILE A 150 -16.51 14.90 -1.65
CA ILE A 150 -16.29 16.12 -0.87
C ILE A 150 -17.62 16.83 -0.68
N LEU A 151 -18.02 17.02 0.56
CA LEU A 151 -19.28 17.68 0.92
C LEU A 151 -19.16 19.20 0.75
N SER A 152 -20.28 19.84 0.41
CA SER A 152 -20.36 21.29 0.23
C SER A 152 -21.63 21.88 0.83
N GLY A 153 -21.71 23.21 0.88
CA GLY A 153 -22.91 23.91 1.31
C GLY A 153 -23.36 23.57 2.73
N GLN A 154 -24.59 23.10 2.88
CA GLN A 154 -25.19 22.77 4.19
C GLN A 154 -24.77 21.40 4.73
N GLU A 155 -24.35 20.48 3.87
CA GLU A 155 -23.90 19.14 4.26
C GLU A 155 -22.52 19.18 4.91
N LEU A 156 -21.68 20.16 4.52
CA LEU A 156 -20.35 20.32 5.10
C LEU A 156 -20.43 20.93 6.50
N PRO A 157 -19.83 20.31 7.52
CA PRO A 157 -19.80 20.86 8.87
C PRO A 157 -19.20 22.27 8.88
N ILE A 158 -19.88 23.20 9.54
CA ILE A 158 -19.52 24.63 9.57
C ILE A 158 -18.04 24.87 9.90
N LEU A 159 -17.49 24.05 10.78
CA LEU A 159 -16.11 24.15 11.27
C LEU A 159 -15.07 23.89 10.19
N PHE A 160 -15.42 23.16 9.13
CA PHE A 160 -14.50 22.75 8.08
C PHE A 160 -14.77 23.46 6.74
N ARG A 161 -15.72 24.39 6.68
CA ARG A 161 -16.06 25.11 5.45
C ARG A 161 -14.89 25.89 4.86
N SER A 162 -13.99 26.38 5.69
CA SER A 162 -12.79 27.10 5.23
C SER A 162 -11.71 26.22 4.64
N TYR A 163 -11.82 24.90 4.79
CA TYR A 163 -10.88 23.95 4.20
C TYR A 163 -11.27 23.55 2.77
N VAL A 164 -12.56 23.64 2.42
CA VAL A 164 -13.08 23.24 1.09
C VAL A 164 -13.15 24.45 0.17
N PHE A 165 -12.65 24.28 -1.04
CA PHE A 165 -12.65 25.32 -2.08
C PHE A 165 -12.80 24.70 -3.47
N GLU A 166 -13.07 25.53 -4.47
CA GLU A 166 -13.15 25.12 -5.86
C GLU A 166 -11.79 25.29 -6.54
N VAL A 167 -11.40 24.31 -7.34
CA VAL A 167 -10.25 24.37 -8.24
C VAL A 167 -10.76 24.29 -9.68
N GLU A 168 -10.07 24.96 -10.59
CA GLU A 168 -10.32 24.81 -12.02
C GLU A 168 -9.90 23.37 -12.41
N ALA A 169 -10.81 22.60 -13.02
CA ALA A 169 -10.45 21.31 -13.58
C ALA A 169 -9.49 21.54 -14.75
N GLU A 170 -8.46 20.68 -14.88
CA GLU A 170 -7.66 20.69 -16.10
C GLU A 170 -8.59 20.54 -17.31
N GLU A 171 -8.41 21.41 -18.31
CA GLU A 171 -9.18 21.38 -19.57
C GLU A 171 -8.98 20.04 -20.28
N THR A 172 -9.74 19.04 -19.89
CA THR A 172 -9.98 17.90 -20.77
C THR A 172 -11.14 18.25 -21.70
N ALA A 173 -11.04 17.93 -22.96
CA ALA A 173 -11.91 18.38 -24.06
C ALA A 173 -13.45 18.14 -23.88
N GLN A 174 -13.91 17.74 -22.68
CA GLN A 174 -15.29 17.39 -22.39
C GLN A 174 -15.89 17.96 -21.07
N SER A 175 -15.14 18.66 -20.21
CA SER A 175 -15.74 19.29 -19.02
C SER A 175 -14.98 20.55 -18.56
N THR A 176 -15.70 21.66 -18.51
CA THR A 176 -15.32 22.93 -17.85
C THR A 176 -15.93 23.00 -16.43
N GLU A 177 -16.07 21.88 -15.73
CA GLU A 177 -16.67 21.87 -14.40
C GLU A 177 -15.58 22.06 -13.34
N SER A 178 -15.79 23.05 -12.43
CA SER A 178 -14.96 23.22 -11.25
C SER A 178 -15.01 21.97 -10.38
N SER A 179 -13.85 21.53 -9.88
CA SER A 179 -13.74 20.42 -8.94
C SER A 179 -13.54 20.95 -7.53
N LEU A 180 -14.06 20.20 -6.53
CA LEU A 180 -13.80 20.54 -5.13
C LEU A 180 -12.45 19.99 -4.67
N ALA A 181 -11.80 20.75 -3.81
CA ALA A 181 -10.55 20.37 -3.16
C ALA A 181 -10.58 20.72 -1.67
N VAL A 182 -9.73 20.05 -0.89
CA VAL A 182 -9.62 20.24 0.56
C VAL A 182 -8.19 20.61 0.93
N HIS A 183 -8.00 21.73 1.58
CA HIS A 183 -6.69 22.13 2.14
C HIS A 183 -6.26 21.20 3.27
N ILE A 184 -5.03 20.70 3.16
CA ILE A 184 -4.36 19.89 4.20
C ILE A 184 -3.29 20.71 4.90
N ALA A 185 -2.48 21.45 4.14
CA ALA A 185 -1.42 22.32 4.63
C ALA A 185 -1.35 23.58 3.75
N PRO A 186 -0.60 24.62 4.13
CA PRO A 186 -0.41 25.80 3.30
C PRO A 186 0.13 25.47 1.91
N GLY A 187 -0.67 25.67 0.88
CA GLY A 187 -0.34 25.34 -0.51
C GLY A 187 -0.45 23.87 -0.88
N VAL A 188 -0.91 23.00 0.03
CA VAL A 188 -1.11 21.57 -0.20
C VAL A 188 -2.57 21.20 0.03
N TYR A 189 -3.18 20.56 -0.95
CA TYR A 189 -4.59 20.15 -0.96
C TYR A 189 -4.77 18.78 -1.63
N ILE A 190 -5.95 18.22 -1.50
CA ILE A 190 -6.40 17.00 -2.18
C ILE A 190 -7.66 17.32 -2.95
N THR A 191 -7.71 16.94 -4.22
CA THR A 191 -8.87 17.13 -5.10
C THR A 191 -9.85 15.96 -5.00
N GLN A 192 -11.06 16.16 -5.49
CA GLN A 192 -12.03 15.08 -5.63
C GLN A 192 -11.51 13.96 -6.53
N GLU A 193 -10.76 14.30 -7.57
CA GLU A 193 -10.17 13.30 -8.47
C GLU A 193 -9.08 12.47 -7.78
N ASP A 194 -8.24 13.11 -6.97
CA ASP A 194 -7.23 12.40 -6.16
C ASP A 194 -7.88 11.39 -5.22
N ILE A 195 -8.99 11.78 -4.57
CA ILE A 195 -9.75 10.87 -3.71
C ILE A 195 -10.25 9.67 -4.53
N ARG A 196 -10.73 9.86 -5.76
CA ARG A 196 -11.17 8.74 -6.62
C ARG A 196 -10.03 7.80 -6.98
N LYS A 197 -8.84 8.34 -7.31
CA LYS A 197 -7.64 7.53 -7.58
C LYS A 197 -7.23 6.69 -6.36
N LEU A 198 -7.24 7.30 -5.17
CA LEU A 198 -6.94 6.59 -3.92
C LEU A 198 -8.00 5.52 -3.58
N GLN A 199 -9.29 5.79 -3.86
CA GLN A 199 -10.36 4.81 -3.70
C GLN A 199 -10.18 3.59 -4.61
N LEU A 200 -9.75 3.79 -5.86
CA LEU A 200 -9.48 2.69 -6.79
C LEU A 200 -8.32 1.82 -6.28
N ALA A 201 -7.22 2.43 -5.88
CA ALA A 201 -6.06 1.73 -5.33
C ALA A 201 -6.43 0.92 -4.07
N LYS A 202 -7.11 1.57 -3.11
CA LYS A 202 -7.61 0.93 -1.90
C LYS A 202 -8.58 -0.20 -2.21
N GLY A 203 -9.51 0.03 -3.15
CA GLY A 203 -10.51 -0.95 -3.56
C GLY A 203 -9.89 -2.20 -4.16
N ALA A 204 -8.82 -2.07 -4.95
CA ALA A 204 -8.09 -3.21 -5.50
C ALA A 204 -7.48 -4.09 -4.39
N ILE A 205 -6.83 -3.48 -3.39
CA ILE A 205 -6.25 -4.21 -2.26
C ILE A 205 -7.33 -4.88 -1.41
N ALA A 206 -8.38 -4.14 -1.04
CA ALA A 206 -9.48 -4.68 -0.25
C ALA A 206 -10.18 -5.85 -0.95
N ALA A 207 -10.41 -5.75 -2.26
CA ALA A 207 -10.98 -6.84 -3.06
C ALA A 207 -10.06 -8.08 -3.08
N GLY A 208 -8.75 -7.89 -3.20
CA GLY A 208 -7.78 -8.98 -3.13
C GLY A 208 -7.82 -9.71 -1.78
N ILE A 209 -7.90 -8.97 -0.69
CA ILE A 209 -8.05 -9.54 0.67
C ILE A 209 -9.33 -10.38 0.78
N GLU A 210 -10.46 -9.86 0.30
CA GLU A 210 -11.73 -10.59 0.29
C GLU A 210 -11.70 -11.88 -0.54
N VAL A 211 -11.05 -11.82 -1.70
CA VAL A 211 -10.83 -13.01 -2.54
C VAL A 211 -10.00 -14.05 -1.79
N LEU A 212 -8.92 -13.65 -1.13
CA LEU A 212 -8.08 -14.57 -0.35
C LEU A 212 -8.87 -15.23 0.80
N PHE A 213 -9.68 -14.47 1.53
CA PHE A 213 -10.54 -15.03 2.58
C PHE A 213 -11.50 -16.08 2.03
N LYS A 214 -12.13 -15.79 0.89
CA LYS A 214 -13.05 -16.70 0.23
C LYS A 214 -12.35 -17.98 -0.27
N GLU A 215 -11.21 -17.85 -0.94
CA GLU A 215 -10.47 -18.99 -1.51
C GLU A 215 -9.81 -19.85 -0.41
N TYR A 216 -9.33 -19.23 0.66
CA TYR A 216 -8.79 -19.97 1.80
C TYR A 216 -9.89 -20.62 2.63
N GLY A 217 -11.08 -20.04 2.67
CA GLY A 217 -12.24 -20.51 3.44
C GLY A 217 -12.18 -20.07 4.91
N CYS A 218 -11.78 -18.81 5.18
CA CYS A 218 -11.73 -18.28 6.53
C CYS A 218 -12.36 -16.87 6.62
N MET A 219 -12.51 -16.39 7.85
CA MET A 219 -13.01 -15.06 8.18
C MET A 219 -11.89 -14.20 8.76
N PRO A 220 -11.99 -12.86 8.73
CA PRO A 220 -10.99 -11.96 9.32
C PRO A 220 -10.65 -12.28 10.78
N CYS A 221 -11.62 -12.69 11.59
CA CYS A 221 -11.42 -13.06 12.99
C CYS A 221 -10.48 -14.26 13.19
N ASN A 222 -10.34 -15.14 12.17
CA ASN A 222 -9.46 -16.31 12.22
C ASN A 222 -7.98 -15.94 12.02
N ILE A 223 -7.68 -14.78 11.44
CA ILE A 223 -6.31 -14.32 11.23
C ILE A 223 -5.65 -14.12 12.59
N TYR A 224 -4.44 -14.66 12.73
CA TYR A 224 -3.61 -14.45 13.90
C TYR A 224 -2.78 -13.18 13.77
N VAL A 225 -2.17 -12.95 12.61
CA VAL A 225 -1.37 -11.77 12.32
C VAL A 225 -1.61 -11.24 10.90
N LEU A 226 -1.68 -9.93 10.77
CA LEU A 226 -1.62 -9.20 9.51
C LEU A 226 -0.22 -8.59 9.40
N THR A 227 0.55 -8.97 8.39
CA THR A 227 1.90 -8.47 8.15
C THR A 227 1.91 -7.49 6.98
N PHE A 228 2.36 -6.27 7.23
CA PHE A 228 2.63 -5.27 6.20
C PHE A 228 4.09 -5.26 5.82
N ALA A 229 4.38 -5.56 4.56
CA ALA A 229 5.68 -5.47 3.93
C ALA A 229 5.72 -4.39 2.86
N GLY A 230 6.89 -4.22 2.25
CA GLY A 230 7.13 -3.22 1.22
C GLY A 230 7.55 -1.86 1.78
N GLY A 231 8.11 -1.03 0.92
CA GLY A 231 8.60 0.29 1.30
C GLY A 231 7.49 1.22 1.77
N PHE A 232 6.30 1.09 1.22
CA PHE A 232 5.12 1.87 1.60
C PHE A 232 4.51 1.34 2.91
N GLY A 233 4.35 0.02 3.05
CA GLY A 233 3.71 -0.62 4.21
C GLY A 233 4.36 -0.27 5.56
N ASN A 234 5.64 0.09 5.56
CA ASN A 234 6.40 0.42 6.78
C ASN A 234 6.10 1.82 7.36
N TYR A 235 5.43 2.70 6.62
CA TYR A 235 5.18 4.09 7.03
C TYR A 235 3.70 4.43 7.17
N ILE A 236 2.81 3.48 6.88
CA ILE A 236 1.36 3.68 6.95
C ILE A 236 0.91 3.70 8.42
N ASP A 237 0.09 4.69 8.79
CA ASP A 237 -0.67 4.58 10.03
C ASP A 237 -1.76 3.52 9.87
N LYS A 238 -1.67 2.46 10.68
CA LYS A 238 -2.58 1.30 10.61
C LYS A 238 -4.02 1.67 10.93
N ALA A 239 -4.23 2.62 11.85
CA ALA A 239 -5.56 3.07 12.20
C ALA A 239 -6.19 3.87 11.06
N SER A 240 -5.42 4.73 10.40
CA SER A 240 -5.84 5.46 9.21
C SER A 240 -6.17 4.51 8.06
N ALA A 241 -5.30 3.52 7.81
CA ALA A 241 -5.51 2.51 6.76
C ALA A 241 -6.77 1.66 7.01
N ALA A 242 -7.00 1.21 8.23
CA ALA A 242 -8.21 0.49 8.61
C ALA A 242 -9.46 1.40 8.49
N ALA A 243 -9.37 2.66 8.93
CA ALA A 243 -10.48 3.62 8.88
C ALA A 243 -10.96 3.90 7.47
N ILE A 244 -10.06 3.94 6.48
CA ILE A 244 -10.47 4.06 5.07
C ILE A 244 -10.88 2.72 4.44
N GLY A 245 -10.76 1.60 5.19
CA GLY A 245 -11.12 0.26 4.73
C GLY A 245 -10.11 -0.35 3.75
N LEU A 246 -8.81 -0.07 3.91
CA LEU A 246 -7.75 -0.74 3.15
C LEU A 246 -7.68 -2.22 3.51
N PHE A 247 -7.97 -2.55 4.76
CA PHE A 247 -8.13 -3.90 5.30
C PHE A 247 -9.22 -3.92 6.38
N PRO A 248 -9.78 -5.08 6.74
CA PRO A 248 -10.82 -5.20 7.76
C PRO A 248 -10.40 -4.62 9.10
N GLN A 249 -11.25 -3.78 9.70
CA GLN A 249 -11.01 -3.10 10.98
C GLN A 249 -10.65 -4.07 12.12
N GLU A 250 -11.20 -5.28 12.08
CA GLU A 250 -10.96 -6.35 13.08
C GLU A 250 -9.49 -6.83 13.10
N LEU A 251 -8.72 -6.53 12.06
CA LEU A 251 -7.31 -6.89 11.96
C LEU A 251 -6.36 -5.80 12.50
N LEU A 252 -6.88 -4.65 12.92
CA LEU A 252 -6.05 -3.52 13.34
C LEU A 252 -5.07 -3.89 14.47
N ASP A 253 -5.55 -4.55 15.51
CA ASP A 253 -4.72 -4.96 16.66
C ASP A 253 -3.76 -6.11 16.33
N LYS A 254 -3.96 -6.78 15.19
CA LYS A 254 -3.13 -7.89 14.69
C LYS A 254 -2.11 -7.43 13.65
N ALA A 255 -2.18 -6.17 13.24
CA ALA A 255 -1.36 -5.60 12.19
C ALA A 255 0.04 -5.26 12.69
N LYS A 256 1.07 -5.72 11.99
CA LYS A 256 2.48 -5.40 12.22
C LYS A 256 3.19 -5.02 10.92
N GLU A 257 4.18 -4.17 11.05
CA GLU A 257 5.04 -3.74 9.95
C GLU A 257 6.36 -4.52 9.99
N VAL A 258 6.87 -4.89 8.82
CA VAL A 258 8.11 -5.67 8.71
C VAL A 258 9.14 -5.03 7.74
N GLY A 259 8.84 -3.87 7.20
CA GLY A 259 9.73 -3.14 6.31
C GLY A 259 9.94 -3.84 4.97
N ILE A 260 11.16 -3.77 4.45
CA ILE A 260 11.56 -4.36 3.16
C ILE A 260 11.83 -5.86 3.36
N ALA A 261 10.77 -6.63 3.59
CA ALA A 261 10.86 -8.04 3.92
C ALA A 261 11.53 -8.87 2.81
N ALA A 262 11.23 -8.61 1.55
CA ALA A 262 11.83 -9.29 0.40
C ALA A 262 13.37 -9.15 0.38
N GLY A 263 13.87 -7.94 0.62
CA GLY A 263 15.31 -7.67 0.71
C GLY A 263 15.97 -8.40 1.89
N ASN A 264 15.32 -8.39 3.06
CA ASN A 264 15.81 -9.09 4.24
C ASN A 264 15.84 -10.60 4.01
N GLY A 265 14.80 -11.17 3.41
CA GLY A 265 14.74 -12.58 3.05
C GLY A 265 15.83 -12.98 2.07
N ALA A 266 16.08 -12.15 1.05
CA ALA A 266 17.19 -12.39 0.10
C ALA A 266 18.56 -12.37 0.79
N VAL A 267 18.80 -11.46 1.73
CA VAL A 267 20.03 -11.41 2.53
C VAL A 267 20.15 -12.65 3.42
N SER A 268 19.08 -13.04 4.12
CA SER A 268 19.08 -14.24 4.98
C SER A 268 19.39 -15.51 4.19
N ALA A 269 18.80 -15.68 3.01
CA ALA A 269 19.08 -16.84 2.14
C ALA A 269 20.50 -16.83 1.58
N ALA A 270 21.05 -15.64 1.27
CA ALA A 270 22.43 -15.52 0.80
C ALA A 270 23.47 -15.86 1.90
N LEU A 271 23.12 -15.65 3.16
CA LEU A 271 24.01 -15.87 4.31
C LEU A 271 23.88 -17.26 4.95
N SER A 272 22.78 -17.97 4.71
CA SER A 272 22.47 -19.25 5.36
C SER A 272 21.79 -20.22 4.42
N LYS A 273 22.41 -21.38 4.23
CA LYS A 273 21.81 -22.48 3.46
C LYS A 273 20.50 -22.98 4.08
N GLU A 274 20.44 -23.02 5.42
CA GLU A 274 19.23 -23.42 6.13
C GLU A 274 18.08 -22.43 5.90
N ALA A 275 18.39 -21.13 5.78
CA ALA A 275 17.40 -20.12 5.43
C ALA A 275 16.88 -20.32 4.00
N TRP A 276 17.78 -20.61 3.05
CA TRP A 276 17.42 -20.93 1.67
C TRP A 276 16.53 -22.18 1.56
N GLU A 277 16.86 -23.25 2.28
CA GLU A 277 16.07 -24.50 2.27
C GLU A 277 14.67 -24.36 2.86
N ARG A 278 14.38 -23.25 3.56
CA ARG A 278 13.03 -22.93 4.08
C ARG A 278 12.17 -22.15 3.09
N ALA A 279 12.75 -21.52 2.07
CA ALA A 279 12.05 -20.78 1.04
C ALA A 279 11.35 -21.72 0.05
#